data_e37099fffc2152258349c60945423b79
#
_entry.id   e37099fffc2152258349c60945423b79
#
_cell.length_a   1.000
_cell.length_b   1.000
_cell.length_c   1.000
_cell.angle_alpha   90.00
_cell.angle_beta   90.00
_cell.angle_gamma   90.00
#
_symmetry.space_group_name_H-M   'P 1'
#
loop_
_entity.id
_entity.type
_entity.pdbx_description
1 polymer ?
#
loop_
_entity_poly.entity_id
_entity_poly.type
_entity_poly.pdbx_seq_one_letter_code
_entity_poly.pdbx_strand_id
1 'polypeptide(L)'
;MKILAIVGLPGSGKTTAIEAIMDLGIVVTMGDIVRGEAKKKNIEPSGINLGKIAQRLRRDEGSGIIAKKCVELIIKKTDEIIFIDGIRSLSEVNIFRKFWKFPIIAIIVDEKKRLRRLFKRLRSDDPKNLEELKERDMRELKFGLDKVVKAADYKIKNNSTIDDLKKKTRAVVLKIIQNY
;
A
#
# COMPACT_ATOMS: atom_id res chain seq x y z
N MET A 1 -15.65 12.14 6.09
CA MET A 1 -14.62 11.42 5.30
C MET A 1 -14.10 10.27 6.12
N LYS A 2 -14.16 9.04 5.60
CA LYS A 2 -13.65 7.81 6.23
C LYS A 2 -12.41 7.35 5.48
N ILE A 3 -11.29 7.14 6.17
CA ILE A 3 -10.01 6.80 5.54
C ILE A 3 -9.49 5.47 6.07
N LEU A 4 -9.25 4.52 5.18
CA LEU A 4 -8.79 3.18 5.51
C LEU A 4 -7.52 2.82 4.74
N ALA A 5 -6.61 2.07 5.35
CA ALA A 5 -5.40 1.59 4.67
C ALA A 5 -5.50 0.12 4.28
N ILE A 6 -5.03 -0.22 3.08
CA ILE A 6 -4.80 -1.59 2.64
C ILE A 6 -3.29 -1.82 2.54
N VAL A 7 -2.76 -2.70 3.36
CA VAL A 7 -1.32 -2.97 3.42
C VAL A 7 -0.99 -4.44 3.18
N GLY A 8 0.25 -4.73 2.87
CA GLY A 8 0.74 -6.09 2.64
C GLY A 8 1.97 -6.10 1.74
N LEU A 9 2.75 -7.15 1.81
CA LEU A 9 3.95 -7.32 0.99
C LEU A 9 3.62 -7.39 -0.51
N PRO A 10 4.57 -7.10 -1.41
CA PRO A 10 4.41 -7.35 -2.84
C PRO A 10 3.91 -8.78 -3.12
N GLY A 11 2.91 -8.94 -3.99
CA GLY A 11 2.30 -10.25 -4.28
C GLY A 11 1.30 -10.78 -3.25
N SER A 12 0.99 -10.03 -2.17
CA SER A 12 0.00 -10.47 -1.17
C SER A 12 -1.45 -10.48 -1.68
N GLY A 13 -1.76 -9.78 -2.78
CA GLY A 13 -3.10 -9.67 -3.34
C GLY A 13 -3.81 -8.34 -3.04
N LYS A 14 -3.09 -7.30 -2.63
CA LYS A 14 -3.66 -5.95 -2.38
C LYS A 14 -4.48 -5.43 -3.55
N THR A 15 -3.99 -5.55 -4.78
CA THR A 15 -4.72 -5.08 -5.97
C THR A 15 -6.09 -5.74 -6.07
N THR A 16 -6.16 -7.06 -5.92
CA THR A 16 -7.42 -7.81 -5.94
C THR A 16 -8.36 -7.42 -4.78
N ALA A 17 -7.77 -7.17 -3.59
CA ALA A 17 -8.53 -6.67 -2.45
C ALA A 17 -9.10 -5.27 -2.71
N ILE A 18 -8.33 -4.38 -3.30
CA ILE A 18 -8.75 -3.03 -3.67
C ILE A 18 -9.85 -3.08 -4.74
N GLU A 19 -9.69 -3.89 -5.78
CA GLU A 19 -10.70 -4.09 -6.83
C GLU A 19 -12.08 -4.49 -6.28
N ALA A 20 -12.11 -5.23 -5.17
CA ALA A 20 -13.36 -5.66 -4.53
C ALA A 20 -14.13 -4.55 -3.81
N ILE A 21 -13.56 -3.36 -3.67
CA ILE A 21 -14.10 -2.25 -2.89
C ILE A 21 -14.05 -0.90 -3.62
N MET A 22 -13.64 -0.88 -4.89
CA MET A 22 -13.53 0.36 -5.68
C MET A 22 -14.88 1.06 -5.90
N ASP A 23 -15.97 0.34 -5.82
CA ASP A 23 -17.34 0.89 -5.88
C ASP A 23 -17.77 1.60 -4.58
N LEU A 24 -17.05 1.37 -3.49
CA LEU A 24 -17.36 1.98 -2.18
C LEU A 24 -16.66 3.32 -1.95
N GLY A 25 -15.62 3.64 -2.71
CA GLY A 25 -14.84 4.87 -2.54
C GLY A 25 -13.64 4.93 -3.46
N ILE A 26 -12.87 5.99 -3.36
CA ILE A 26 -11.69 6.19 -4.20
C ILE A 26 -10.43 5.60 -3.58
N VAL A 27 -9.46 5.30 -4.43
CA VAL A 27 -8.13 4.82 -4.01
C VAL A 27 -7.10 5.93 -4.19
N VAL A 28 -6.34 6.21 -3.16
CA VAL A 28 -5.18 7.10 -3.21
C VAL A 28 -3.92 6.27 -2.98
N THR A 29 -3.05 6.21 -3.97
CA THR A 29 -1.82 5.44 -3.90
C THR A 29 -0.64 6.32 -3.52
N MET A 30 0.02 6.04 -2.41
CA MET A 30 1.22 6.77 -1.99
C MET A 30 2.36 6.67 -3.02
N GLY A 31 2.38 5.61 -3.82
CA GLY A 31 3.29 5.45 -4.94
C GLY A 31 3.12 6.53 -6.01
N ASP A 32 1.94 7.15 -6.16
CA ASP A 32 1.70 8.21 -7.13
C ASP A 32 2.45 9.50 -6.75
N ILE A 33 2.64 9.76 -5.46
CA ILE A 33 3.49 10.86 -4.99
C ILE A 33 4.92 10.65 -5.50
N VAL A 34 5.44 9.43 -5.37
CA VAL A 34 6.81 9.10 -5.81
C VAL A 34 6.93 9.15 -7.34
N ARG A 35 5.91 8.69 -8.07
CA ARG A 35 5.84 8.79 -9.54
C ARG A 35 5.78 10.25 -9.99
N GLY A 36 5.02 11.08 -9.29
CA GLY A 36 4.97 12.51 -9.53
C GLY A 36 6.34 13.19 -9.37
N GLU A 37 7.09 12.81 -8.34
CA GLU A 37 8.47 13.31 -8.13
C GLU A 37 9.44 12.78 -9.22
N ALA A 38 9.29 11.54 -9.68
CA ALA A 38 10.05 11.01 -10.80
C ALA A 38 9.78 11.81 -12.08
N LYS A 39 8.50 12.10 -12.38
CA LYS A 39 8.10 12.90 -13.55
C LYS A 39 8.68 14.31 -13.49
N LYS A 40 8.61 14.99 -12.34
CA LYS A 40 9.19 16.33 -12.16
C LYS A 40 10.70 16.38 -12.43
N LYS A 41 11.39 15.26 -12.20
CA LYS A 41 12.85 15.13 -12.39
C LYS A 41 13.22 14.48 -13.72
N ASN A 42 12.25 14.19 -14.61
CA ASN A 42 12.45 13.46 -15.87
C ASN A 42 13.16 12.12 -15.67
N ILE A 43 12.86 11.40 -14.57
CA ILE A 43 13.41 10.09 -14.26
C ILE A 43 12.39 9.03 -14.68
N GLU A 44 12.85 8.03 -15.44
CA GLU A 44 12.02 6.87 -15.83
C GLU A 44 11.45 6.16 -14.58
N PRO A 45 10.14 5.90 -14.51
CA PRO A 45 9.49 5.35 -13.31
C PRO A 45 9.65 3.82 -13.19
N SER A 46 10.88 3.30 -13.35
CA SER A 46 11.21 1.90 -13.06
C SER A 46 11.12 1.60 -11.56
N GLY A 47 10.92 0.34 -11.18
CA GLY A 47 10.85 -0.07 -9.78
C GLY A 47 12.10 0.30 -8.97
N ILE A 48 13.29 0.26 -9.62
CA ILE A 48 14.56 0.68 -9.01
C ILE A 48 14.59 2.18 -8.77
N ASN A 49 14.26 2.97 -9.80
CA ASN A 49 14.29 4.44 -9.72
C ASN A 49 13.27 4.97 -8.71
N LEU A 50 12.03 4.46 -8.74
CA LEU A 50 11.01 4.82 -7.75
C LEU A 50 11.44 4.45 -6.33
N GLY A 51 12.13 3.33 -6.15
CA GLY A 51 12.71 2.93 -4.87
C GLY A 51 13.75 3.95 -4.37
N LYS A 52 14.68 4.37 -5.24
CA LYS A 52 15.71 5.38 -4.92
C LYS A 52 15.08 6.74 -4.58
N ILE A 53 14.09 7.17 -5.34
CA ILE A 53 13.36 8.44 -5.09
C ILE A 53 12.64 8.37 -3.73
N ALA A 54 11.94 7.29 -3.44
CA ALA A 54 11.26 7.12 -2.18
C ALA A 54 12.20 7.08 -0.97
N GLN A 55 13.39 6.49 -1.13
CA GLN A 55 14.44 6.51 -0.10
C GLN A 55 14.97 7.93 0.11
N ARG A 56 15.28 8.64 -0.99
CA ARG A 56 15.80 10.01 -0.94
C ARG A 56 14.79 10.95 -0.26
N LEU A 57 13.52 10.92 -0.66
CA LEU A 57 12.48 11.74 -0.03
C LEU A 57 12.44 11.52 1.50
N ARG A 58 12.45 10.25 1.93
CA ARG A 58 12.42 9.93 3.37
C ARG A 58 13.67 10.35 4.12
N ARG A 59 14.84 10.29 3.49
CA ARG A 59 16.10 10.70 4.08
C ARG A 59 16.18 12.22 4.21
N ASP A 60 15.81 12.95 3.15
CA ASP A 60 16.03 14.39 3.04
C ASP A 60 14.90 15.20 3.74
N GLU A 61 13.65 14.70 3.71
CA GLU A 61 12.46 15.40 4.23
C GLU A 61 11.78 14.66 5.41
N GLY A 62 12.37 13.56 5.88
CA GLY A 62 11.88 12.75 7.00
C GLY A 62 11.01 11.56 6.61
N SER A 63 10.98 10.54 7.47
CA SER A 63 10.37 9.22 7.21
C SER A 63 8.86 9.25 6.88
N GLY A 64 8.14 10.30 7.27
CA GLY A 64 6.70 10.49 7.02
C GLY A 64 6.36 11.39 5.84
N ILE A 65 7.35 11.88 5.06
CA ILE A 65 7.13 12.92 4.04
C ILE A 65 6.13 12.50 2.97
N ILE A 66 6.17 11.23 2.51
CA ILE A 66 5.25 10.76 1.47
C ILE A 66 3.81 10.77 1.99
N ALA A 67 3.61 10.40 3.27
CA ALA A 67 2.30 10.48 3.90
C ALA A 67 1.84 11.94 4.08
N LYS A 68 2.71 12.87 4.46
CA LYS A 68 2.37 14.30 4.54
C LYS A 68 1.88 14.84 3.20
N LYS A 69 2.62 14.60 2.12
CA LYS A 69 2.21 14.97 0.76
C LYS A 69 0.88 14.31 0.34
N CYS A 70 0.65 13.08 0.78
CA CYS A 70 -0.62 12.36 0.54
C CYS A 70 -1.79 13.02 1.30
N VAL A 71 -1.59 13.39 2.58
CA VAL A 71 -2.58 14.12 3.39
C VAL A 71 -2.99 15.43 2.73
N GLU A 72 -2.03 16.21 2.24
CA GLU A 72 -2.28 17.48 1.52
C GLU A 72 -3.18 17.30 0.28
N LEU A 73 -3.06 16.15 -0.40
CA LEU A 73 -3.94 15.82 -1.52
C LEU A 73 -5.34 15.39 -1.05
N ILE A 74 -5.41 14.60 0.02
CA ILE A 74 -6.66 14.05 0.54
C ILE A 74 -7.56 15.13 1.13
N ILE A 75 -7.00 16.11 1.84
CA ILE A 75 -7.76 17.21 2.43
C ILE A 75 -8.53 18.01 1.36
N LYS A 76 -8.04 18.04 0.12
CA LYS A 76 -8.69 18.73 -1.00
C LYS A 76 -9.80 17.92 -1.69
N LYS A 77 -10.03 16.68 -1.25
CA LYS A 77 -11.04 15.78 -1.81
C LYS A 77 -12.35 15.88 -1.05
N THR A 78 -13.44 15.65 -1.77
CA THR A 78 -14.82 15.64 -1.23
C THR A 78 -15.38 14.24 -1.06
N ASP A 79 -14.61 13.22 -1.42
CA ASP A 79 -15.04 11.83 -1.37
C ASP A 79 -15.26 11.39 0.09
N GLU A 80 -16.35 10.67 0.32
CA GLU A 80 -16.71 10.21 1.67
C GLU A 80 -15.81 9.09 2.18
N ILE A 81 -15.36 8.23 1.28
CA ILE A 81 -14.54 7.06 1.62
C ILE A 81 -13.29 7.05 0.75
N ILE A 82 -12.13 6.97 1.38
CA ILE A 82 -10.82 6.93 0.71
C ILE A 82 -10.02 5.74 1.21
N PHE A 83 -9.54 4.93 0.29
CA PHE A 83 -8.64 3.81 0.54
C PHE A 83 -7.21 4.23 0.23
N ILE A 84 -6.30 4.03 1.19
CA ILE A 84 -4.88 4.33 1.03
C ILE A 84 -4.11 3.05 0.71
N ASP A 85 -3.42 3.02 -0.43
CA ASP A 85 -2.47 1.97 -0.80
C ASP A 85 -1.03 2.49 -0.74
N GLY A 86 -0.12 1.63 -0.33
CA GLY A 86 1.32 1.90 -0.39
C GLY A 86 1.96 2.41 0.89
N ILE A 87 1.30 2.31 2.05
CA ILE A 87 1.91 2.57 3.35
C ILE A 87 3.02 1.54 3.62
N ARG A 88 4.16 2.01 4.13
CA ARG A 88 5.35 1.20 4.33
C ARG A 88 6.02 1.35 5.69
N SER A 89 5.58 2.30 6.52
CA SER A 89 6.18 2.55 7.82
C SER A 89 5.15 3.00 8.86
N LEU A 90 5.45 2.77 10.13
CA LEU A 90 4.65 3.30 11.24
C LEU A 90 4.70 4.83 11.31
N SER A 91 5.79 5.45 10.85
CA SER A 91 5.88 6.91 10.74
C SER A 91 4.81 7.47 9.80
N GLU A 92 4.55 6.79 8.67
CA GLU A 92 3.48 7.17 7.74
C GLU A 92 2.09 6.96 8.37
N VAL A 93 1.87 5.83 9.04
CA VAL A 93 0.63 5.56 9.79
C VAL A 93 0.35 6.67 10.80
N ASN A 94 1.37 7.07 11.57
CA ASN A 94 1.24 8.11 12.59
C ASN A 94 0.88 9.48 11.99
N ILE A 95 1.34 9.79 10.76
CA ILE A 95 0.92 11.00 10.06
C ILE A 95 -0.58 10.96 9.76
N PHE A 96 -1.11 9.88 9.18
CA PHE A 96 -2.54 9.77 8.90
C PHE A 96 -3.39 9.81 10.17
N ARG A 97 -2.94 9.15 11.24
CA ARG A 97 -3.64 9.12 12.55
C ARG A 97 -3.72 10.47 13.25
N LYS A 98 -2.95 11.47 12.83
CA LYS A 98 -3.10 12.85 13.34
C LYS A 98 -4.34 13.56 12.79
N PHE A 99 -4.87 13.10 11.66
CA PHE A 99 -5.97 13.76 10.95
C PHE A 99 -7.27 12.96 10.98
N TRP A 100 -7.16 11.61 11.02
CA TRP A 100 -8.34 10.73 10.91
C TRP A 100 -8.20 9.51 11.80
N LYS A 101 -9.33 8.92 12.17
CA LYS A 101 -9.39 7.52 12.55
C LYS A 101 -8.89 6.71 11.34
N PHE A 102 -7.87 5.90 11.53
CA PHE A 102 -7.14 5.29 10.42
C PHE A 102 -6.96 3.79 10.61
N PRO A 103 -8.01 2.99 10.41
CA PRO A 103 -7.93 1.54 10.47
C PRO A 103 -7.10 0.97 9.33
N ILE A 104 -6.29 -0.04 9.65
CA ILE A 104 -5.35 -0.69 8.73
C ILE A 104 -5.80 -2.13 8.51
N ILE A 105 -5.97 -2.51 7.25
CA ILE A 105 -6.27 -3.86 6.81
C ILE A 105 -5.03 -4.47 6.16
N ALA A 106 -4.48 -5.52 6.75
CA ALA A 106 -3.33 -6.24 6.20
C ALA A 106 -3.77 -7.47 5.40
N ILE A 107 -3.33 -7.56 4.15
CA ILE A 107 -3.48 -8.75 3.32
C ILE A 107 -2.24 -9.62 3.51
N ILE A 108 -2.44 -10.81 4.07
CA ILE A 108 -1.37 -11.76 4.42
C ILE A 108 -1.49 -13.00 3.53
N VAL A 109 -0.36 -13.50 3.06
CA VAL A 109 -0.29 -14.71 2.23
C VAL A 109 1.00 -15.45 2.55
N ASP A 110 0.99 -16.77 2.38
CA ASP A 110 2.18 -17.59 2.51
C ASP A 110 3.24 -17.20 1.48
N GLU A 111 4.49 -17.17 1.89
CA GLU A 111 5.61 -16.69 1.06
C GLU A 111 5.70 -17.42 -0.27
N LYS A 112 5.61 -18.78 -0.28
CA LYS A 112 5.65 -19.57 -1.50
C LYS A 112 4.55 -19.18 -2.52
N LYS A 113 3.33 -18.88 -2.04
CA LYS A 113 2.22 -18.43 -2.90
C LYS A 113 2.48 -17.02 -3.43
N ARG A 114 3.03 -16.16 -2.59
CA ARG A 114 3.38 -14.78 -2.94
C ARG A 114 4.41 -14.74 -4.08
N LEU A 115 5.48 -15.50 -3.96
CA LEU A 115 6.53 -15.61 -4.98
C LEU A 115 5.97 -16.07 -6.33
N ARG A 116 5.18 -17.15 -6.33
CA ARG A 116 4.53 -17.65 -7.57
C ARG A 116 3.65 -16.60 -8.25
N ARG A 117 2.93 -15.77 -7.46
CA ARG A 117 2.06 -14.72 -8.02
C ARG A 117 2.85 -13.59 -8.66
N LEU A 118 3.95 -13.18 -8.05
CA LEU A 118 4.80 -12.11 -8.58
C LEU A 118 5.42 -12.49 -9.92
N PHE A 119 5.98 -13.71 -10.04
CA PHE A 119 6.54 -14.19 -11.31
C PHE A 119 5.51 -14.37 -12.43
N LYS A 120 4.23 -14.57 -12.10
CA LYS A 120 3.16 -14.69 -13.12
C LYS A 120 2.59 -13.34 -13.58
N ARG A 121 2.77 -12.26 -12.80
CA ARG A 121 2.06 -11.00 -12.99
C ARG A 121 2.59 -10.12 -14.11
N LEU A 122 3.89 -10.18 -14.41
CA LEU A 122 4.57 -9.50 -15.52
C LEU A 122 4.25 -7.99 -15.67
N ARG A 123 4.14 -7.24 -14.58
CA ARG A 123 4.01 -5.78 -14.66
C ARG A 123 5.37 -5.15 -14.98
N SER A 124 5.36 -3.96 -15.57
CA SER A 124 6.61 -3.22 -15.92
C SER A 124 7.50 -2.92 -14.71
N ASP A 125 6.90 -2.79 -13.51
CA ASP A 125 7.59 -2.55 -12.24
C ASP A 125 7.82 -3.83 -11.41
N ASP A 126 7.44 -5.01 -11.94
CA ASP A 126 7.65 -6.28 -11.25
C ASP A 126 9.11 -6.75 -11.39
N PRO A 127 9.63 -7.43 -10.34
CA PRO A 127 10.96 -8.01 -10.40
C PRO A 127 11.05 -9.08 -11.49
N LYS A 128 12.10 -9.01 -12.28
CA LYS A 128 12.35 -9.92 -13.41
C LYS A 128 12.96 -11.24 -12.98
N ASN A 129 13.58 -11.26 -11.81
CA ASN A 129 14.26 -12.42 -11.26
C ASN A 129 14.15 -12.45 -9.71
N LEU A 130 14.68 -13.53 -9.12
CA LEU A 130 14.61 -13.74 -7.67
C LEU A 130 15.46 -12.71 -6.89
N GLU A 131 16.55 -12.23 -7.45
CA GLU A 131 17.41 -11.22 -6.79
C GLU A 131 16.70 -9.89 -6.68
N GLU A 132 16.14 -9.37 -7.77
CA GLU A 132 15.34 -8.13 -7.77
C GLU A 132 14.16 -8.22 -6.81
N LEU A 133 13.55 -9.41 -6.70
CA LEU A 133 12.49 -9.65 -5.75
C LEU A 133 12.97 -9.57 -4.30
N LYS A 134 14.10 -10.22 -3.99
CA LYS A 134 14.70 -10.15 -2.65
C LYS A 134 15.12 -8.73 -2.28
N GLU A 135 15.71 -8.00 -3.21
CA GLU A 135 16.06 -6.59 -3.02
C GLU A 135 14.83 -5.73 -2.75
N ARG A 136 13.74 -5.95 -3.51
CA ARG A 136 12.48 -5.26 -3.30
C ARG A 136 11.90 -5.57 -1.91
N ASP A 137 11.85 -6.84 -1.53
CA ASP A 137 11.37 -7.25 -0.21
C ASP A 137 12.23 -6.68 0.91
N MET A 138 13.56 -6.78 0.82
CA MET A 138 14.47 -6.19 1.80
C MET A 138 14.26 -4.68 1.94
N ARG A 139 14.04 -3.96 0.83
CA ARG A 139 13.75 -2.52 0.83
C ARG A 139 12.42 -2.21 1.53
N GLU A 140 11.36 -2.97 1.24
CA GLU A 140 10.05 -2.79 1.89
C GLU A 140 10.12 -3.09 3.41
N LEU A 141 10.84 -4.15 3.79
CA LEU A 141 11.07 -4.50 5.19
C LEU A 141 11.95 -3.46 5.91
N LYS A 142 12.97 -2.92 5.23
CA LYS A 142 13.82 -1.85 5.77
C LYS A 142 13.03 -0.55 6.05
N PHE A 143 11.98 -0.27 5.28
CA PHE A 143 11.07 0.82 5.60
C PHE A 143 10.18 0.53 6.82
N GLY A 144 10.02 -0.72 7.21
CA GLY A 144 9.24 -1.16 8.36
C GLY A 144 7.83 -1.65 8.00
N LEU A 145 7.61 -2.14 6.78
CA LEU A 145 6.31 -2.67 6.35
C LEU A 145 5.86 -3.87 7.20
N ASP A 146 6.79 -4.70 7.68
CA ASP A 146 6.51 -5.79 8.60
C ASP A 146 5.88 -5.30 9.91
N LYS A 147 6.36 -4.16 10.44
CA LYS A 147 5.82 -3.52 11.65
C LYS A 147 4.40 -3.01 11.40
N VAL A 148 4.14 -2.42 10.24
CA VAL A 148 2.79 -1.98 9.85
C VAL A 148 1.84 -3.17 9.74
N VAL A 149 2.25 -4.26 9.08
CA VAL A 149 1.45 -5.49 8.95
C VAL A 149 1.17 -6.14 10.32
N LYS A 150 2.17 -6.14 11.22
CA LYS A 150 1.98 -6.64 12.60
C LYS A 150 0.98 -5.79 13.39
N ALA A 151 1.04 -4.47 13.24
CA ALA A 151 0.20 -3.49 13.93
C ALA A 151 -1.17 -3.25 13.26
N ALA A 152 -1.49 -3.97 12.16
CA ALA A 152 -2.75 -3.80 11.47
C ALA A 152 -3.94 -4.22 12.33
N ASP A 153 -5.00 -3.41 12.29
CA ASP A 153 -6.24 -3.60 13.06
C ASP A 153 -7.03 -4.83 12.56
N TYR A 154 -6.93 -5.11 11.25
CA TYR A 154 -7.58 -6.25 10.61
C TYR A 154 -6.58 -7.02 9.75
N LYS A 155 -6.66 -8.36 9.78
CA LYS A 155 -5.76 -9.23 9.01
C LYS A 155 -6.57 -10.22 8.18
N ILE A 156 -6.41 -10.17 6.85
CA ILE A 156 -7.09 -11.06 5.90
C ILE A 156 -6.06 -12.03 5.32
N LYS A 157 -6.22 -13.32 5.61
CA LYS A 157 -5.39 -14.38 5.03
C LYS A 157 -5.84 -14.68 3.60
N ASN A 158 -4.93 -14.48 2.64
CA ASN A 158 -5.15 -14.73 1.20
C ASN A 158 -4.50 -16.05 0.76
N ASN A 159 -4.89 -17.16 1.38
CA ASN A 159 -4.39 -18.49 1.06
C ASN A 159 -5.36 -19.32 0.22
N SER A 160 -6.51 -18.78 -0.11
CA SER A 160 -7.62 -19.41 -0.83
C SER A 160 -7.76 -18.84 -2.25
N THR A 161 -8.98 -18.77 -2.78
CA THR A 161 -9.30 -18.27 -4.11
C THR A 161 -9.35 -16.74 -4.17
N ILE A 162 -9.37 -16.20 -5.40
CA ILE A 162 -9.57 -14.76 -5.64
C ILE A 162 -10.91 -14.31 -5.09
N ASP A 163 -11.98 -15.08 -5.32
CA ASP A 163 -13.34 -14.74 -4.88
C ASP A 163 -13.45 -14.75 -3.36
N ASP A 164 -12.78 -15.67 -2.67
CA ASP A 164 -12.71 -15.69 -1.21
C ASP A 164 -12.04 -14.44 -0.66
N LEU A 165 -10.92 -14.02 -1.28
CA LEU A 165 -10.25 -12.76 -0.90
C LEU A 165 -11.17 -11.56 -1.10
N LYS A 166 -11.84 -11.46 -2.26
CA LYS A 166 -12.78 -10.37 -2.58
C LYS A 166 -13.92 -10.30 -1.55
N LYS A 167 -14.56 -11.43 -1.28
CA LYS A 167 -15.64 -11.54 -0.27
C LYS A 167 -15.18 -11.11 1.12
N LYS A 168 -14.06 -11.65 1.60
CA LYS A 168 -13.48 -11.29 2.91
C LYS A 168 -13.12 -9.82 3.01
N THR A 169 -12.49 -9.28 1.97
CA THR A 169 -12.10 -7.86 1.95
C THR A 169 -13.34 -6.97 2.04
N ARG A 170 -14.34 -7.23 1.20
CA ARG A 170 -15.58 -6.44 1.19
C ARG A 170 -16.31 -6.51 2.53
N ALA A 171 -16.44 -7.68 3.13
CA ALA A 171 -17.08 -7.85 4.43
C ALA A 171 -16.36 -7.07 5.54
N VAL A 172 -15.03 -7.12 5.59
CA VAL A 172 -14.23 -6.37 6.58
C VAL A 172 -14.38 -4.87 6.36
N VAL A 173 -14.30 -4.39 5.12
CA VAL A 173 -14.41 -2.96 4.80
C VAL A 173 -15.79 -2.42 5.13
N LEU A 174 -16.87 -3.11 4.79
CA LEU A 174 -18.24 -2.69 5.12
C LEU A 174 -18.44 -2.61 6.64
N LYS A 175 -17.93 -3.60 7.40
CA LYS A 175 -17.96 -3.55 8.86
C LYS A 175 -17.23 -2.34 9.43
N ILE A 176 -16.06 -1.98 8.87
CA ILE A 176 -15.30 -0.81 9.30
C ILE A 176 -16.08 0.46 8.98
N ILE A 177 -16.64 0.58 7.77
CA ILE A 177 -17.41 1.77 7.34
C ILE A 177 -18.62 1.99 8.23
N GLN A 178 -19.32 0.94 8.64
CA GLN A 178 -20.47 1.01 9.54
C GLN A 178 -20.10 1.49 10.95
N ASN A 179 -18.89 1.16 11.43
CA ASN A 179 -18.43 1.45 12.80
C ASN A 179 -17.35 2.55 12.85
N TYR A 180 -17.21 3.34 11.79
CA TYR A 180 -16.17 4.36 11.67
C TYR A 180 -16.39 5.56 12.65
#